data_5adc5224a555b2b751009cc511d4dcf7
#
_entry.id   5adc5224a555b2b751009cc511d4dcf7
#
_cell.length_a   1.000
_cell.length_b   1.000
_cell.length_c   1.000
_cell.angle_alpha   90.00
_cell.angle_beta   90.00
_cell.angle_gamma   90.00
#
_symmetry.space_group_name_H-M   'P 1'
#
loop_
_entity.id
_entity.type
_entity.pdbx_description
1 polymer ?
#
loop_
_entity_poly.entity_id
_entity_poly.type
_entity_poly.pdbx_seq_one_letter_code
_entity_poly.pdbx_strand_id
1 'polypeptide(L)'
;MNHAQQYRAKNGRLQFKPSDALLIEITEGDNSTGFCLACGETVDGVEPDAARYTCPHCDAAKVFGAEDLLVRGLYFDADRAEDIARGRFA
;
A
#
# COMPACT_ATOMS: atom_id res chain seq x y z
N MET A 1 -4.02 -12.52 7.37
CA MET A 1 -3.09 -12.02 6.33
C MET A 1 -2.85 -10.53 6.54
N ASN A 2 -1.59 -10.11 6.53
CA ASN A 2 -1.28 -8.68 6.61
C ASN A 2 -1.38 -8.05 5.22
N HIS A 3 -2.16 -6.96 5.13
CA HIS A 3 -2.31 -6.21 3.88
C HIS A 3 -1.28 -5.09 3.74
N ALA A 4 -0.42 -4.91 4.74
CA ALA A 4 0.62 -3.91 4.71
C ALA A 4 1.94 -4.53 5.17
N GLN A 5 3.02 -4.15 4.52
CA GLN A 5 4.37 -4.62 4.86
C GLN A 5 5.27 -3.42 5.05
N GLN A 6 6.01 -3.40 6.14
CA GLN A 6 7.00 -2.36 6.41
C GLN A 6 8.27 -2.63 5.63
N TYR A 7 8.87 -1.58 5.09
CA TYR A 7 10.14 -1.68 4.37
C TYR A 7 10.95 -0.41 4.59
N ARG A 8 12.26 -0.50 4.34
CA ARG A 8 13.15 0.65 4.42
C ARG A 8 13.26 1.29 3.04
N ALA A 9 12.84 2.55 2.92
CA ALA A 9 12.96 3.30 1.68
C ALA A 9 14.40 3.72 1.42
N LYS A 10 14.68 4.19 0.20
CA LYS A 10 16.02 4.62 -0.20
C LYS A 10 16.59 5.73 0.68
N ASN A 11 15.73 6.57 1.26
CA ASN A 11 16.15 7.65 2.15
C ASN A 11 16.42 7.17 3.59
N GLY A 12 16.35 5.87 3.85
CA GLY A 12 16.58 5.28 5.16
C GLY A 12 15.37 5.28 6.10
N ARG A 13 14.25 5.86 5.70
CA ARG A 13 13.04 5.90 6.51
C ARG A 13 12.25 4.61 6.36
N LEU A 14 11.63 4.16 7.46
CA LEU A 14 10.71 3.05 7.40
C LEU A 14 9.39 3.51 6.82
N GLN A 15 8.89 2.75 5.84
CA GLN A 15 7.61 3.01 5.19
C GLN A 15 6.83 1.71 5.07
N PHE A 16 5.58 1.81 4.63
CA PHE A 16 4.72 0.66 4.40
C PHE A 16 4.33 0.59 2.94
N LYS A 17 4.09 -0.60 2.44
CA LYS A 17 3.43 -0.78 1.15
C LYS A 17 2.31 -1.80 1.30
N PRO A 18 1.20 -1.60 0.55
CA PRO A 18 0.07 -2.51 0.60
C PRO A 18 0.35 -3.79 -0.18
N SER A 19 -0.44 -4.83 0.09
CA SER A 19 -0.43 -6.03 -0.76
C SER A 19 -1.16 -5.73 -2.07
N ASP A 20 -0.79 -6.47 -3.11
CA ASP A 20 -1.54 -6.43 -4.37
C ASP A 20 -3.01 -6.82 -4.16
N ALA A 21 -3.26 -7.80 -3.29
CA ALA A 21 -4.62 -8.24 -2.96
C ALA A 21 -5.47 -7.10 -2.41
N LEU A 22 -4.90 -6.28 -1.52
CA LEU A 22 -5.62 -5.12 -0.98
C LEU A 22 -5.96 -4.11 -2.08
N LEU A 23 -5.00 -3.81 -2.95
CA LEU A 23 -5.23 -2.85 -4.03
C LEU A 23 -6.29 -3.34 -5.01
N ILE A 24 -6.27 -4.63 -5.34
CA ILE A 24 -7.27 -5.23 -6.20
C ILE A 24 -8.65 -5.15 -5.56
N GLU A 25 -8.75 -5.47 -4.27
CA GLU A 25 -10.01 -5.37 -3.53
C GLU A 25 -10.57 -3.94 -3.57
N ILE A 26 -9.71 -2.94 -3.38
CA ILE A 26 -10.13 -1.54 -3.45
C ILE A 26 -10.63 -1.18 -4.85
N THR A 27 -9.89 -1.56 -5.89
CA THR A 27 -10.26 -1.19 -7.27
C THR A 27 -11.51 -1.92 -7.75
N GLU A 28 -11.77 -3.12 -7.27
CA GLU A 28 -12.99 -3.86 -7.61
C GLU A 28 -14.21 -3.41 -6.79
N GLY A 29 -13.98 -2.71 -5.68
CA GLY A 29 -15.03 -2.12 -4.87
C GLY A 29 -15.35 -0.70 -5.29
N ASP A 30 -15.44 0.21 -4.32
CA ASP A 30 -15.76 1.62 -4.58
C ASP A 30 -14.62 2.39 -5.24
N ASN A 31 -13.40 1.86 -5.17
CA ASN A 31 -12.19 2.49 -5.72
C ASN A 31 -11.97 3.91 -5.17
N SER A 32 -12.40 4.14 -3.94
CA SER A 32 -12.31 5.44 -3.26
C SER A 32 -11.58 5.34 -1.93
N THR A 33 -10.70 4.33 -1.79
CA THR A 33 -9.88 4.16 -0.61
C THR A 33 -8.41 4.25 -1.01
N GLY A 34 -7.65 5.04 -0.27
CA GLY A 34 -6.22 5.17 -0.47
C GLY A 34 -5.44 4.47 0.63
N PHE A 35 -4.12 4.51 0.52
CA PHE A 35 -3.22 3.88 1.46
C PHE A 35 -2.09 4.84 1.79
N CYS A 36 -1.78 4.98 3.09
CA CYS A 36 -0.69 5.84 3.54
C CYS A 36 0.62 5.04 3.63
N LEU A 37 1.61 5.45 2.86
CA LEU A 37 2.92 4.78 2.88
C LEU A 37 3.72 5.08 4.16
N ALA A 38 3.34 6.09 4.91
CA ALA A 38 4.06 6.47 6.13
C ALA A 38 3.60 5.67 7.35
N CYS A 39 2.29 5.39 7.49
CA CYS A 39 1.76 4.71 8.67
C CYS A 39 1.09 3.37 8.36
N GLY A 40 0.85 3.04 7.10
CA GLY A 40 0.26 1.76 6.71
C GLY A 40 -1.25 1.68 6.86
N GLU A 41 -1.93 2.79 7.10
CA GLU A 41 -3.38 2.82 7.25
C GLU A 41 -4.09 3.08 5.93
N THR A 42 -5.30 2.54 5.79
CA THR A 42 -6.17 2.89 4.67
C THR A 42 -6.94 4.16 5.00
N VAL A 43 -7.24 4.94 3.97
CA VAL A 43 -7.96 6.22 4.11
C VAL A 43 -9.11 6.24 3.12
N ASP A 44 -10.34 6.43 3.63
CA ASP A 44 -11.53 6.50 2.78
C ASP A 44 -11.65 7.87 2.13
N GLY A 45 -12.38 7.92 1.02
CA GLY A 45 -12.63 9.17 0.32
C GLY A 45 -11.43 9.67 -0.50
N VAL A 46 -10.56 8.77 -0.91
CA VAL A 46 -9.36 9.08 -1.70
C VAL A 46 -9.59 8.65 -3.14
N GLU A 47 -9.36 9.56 -4.07
CA GLU A 47 -9.51 9.28 -5.50
C GLU A 47 -8.49 8.22 -5.95
N PRO A 48 -8.85 7.38 -6.94
CA PRO A 48 -7.95 6.29 -7.37
C PRO A 48 -6.59 6.75 -7.89
N ASP A 49 -6.53 7.94 -8.47
CA ASP A 49 -5.28 8.52 -8.99
C ASP A 49 -4.66 9.55 -8.04
N ALA A 50 -5.14 9.61 -6.79
CA ALA A 50 -4.63 10.56 -5.81
C ALA A 50 -3.17 10.30 -5.47
N ALA A 51 -2.43 11.37 -5.23
CA ALA A 51 -1.03 11.29 -4.85
C ALA A 51 -0.74 12.33 -3.77
N ARG A 52 -0.05 11.89 -2.73
CA ARG A 52 0.47 12.74 -1.65
C ARG A 52 -0.60 13.53 -0.90
N TYR A 53 -1.75 12.89 -0.66
CA TYR A 53 -2.76 13.46 0.21
C TYR A 53 -2.28 13.39 1.67
N THR A 54 -2.70 14.34 2.46
CA THR A 54 -2.39 14.36 3.90
C THR A 54 -3.16 13.25 4.61
N CYS A 55 -2.43 12.41 5.33
CA CYS A 55 -3.03 11.32 6.09
C CYS A 55 -3.69 11.86 7.36
N PRO A 56 -4.98 11.55 7.61
CA PRO A 56 -5.64 11.99 8.85
C PRO A 56 -5.13 11.27 10.10
N HIS A 57 -4.40 10.17 9.93
CA HIS A 57 -3.88 9.39 11.06
C HIS A 57 -2.48 9.83 11.50
N CYS A 58 -1.62 10.21 10.56
CA CYS A 58 -0.23 10.54 10.88
C CYS A 58 0.25 11.89 10.33
N ASP A 59 -0.62 12.63 9.64
CA ASP A 59 -0.36 13.96 9.05
C ASP A 59 0.69 13.98 7.94
N ALA A 60 1.24 12.84 7.55
CA ALA A 60 2.20 12.80 6.45
C ALA A 60 1.49 12.91 5.11
N ALA A 61 2.10 13.60 4.15
CA ALA A 61 1.56 13.71 2.79
C ALA A 61 1.98 12.48 1.97
N LYS A 62 1.52 11.31 2.38
CA LYS A 62 1.91 10.01 1.83
C LYS A 62 0.73 9.11 1.50
N VAL A 63 -0.48 9.66 1.37
CA VAL A 63 -1.66 8.89 0.98
C VAL A 63 -1.78 8.89 -0.54
N PHE A 64 -1.87 7.70 -1.11
CA PHE A 64 -1.98 7.49 -2.56
C PHE A 64 -3.21 6.64 -2.84
N GLY A 65 -3.86 6.91 -3.97
CA GLY A 65 -4.96 6.08 -4.44
C GLY A 65 -4.48 4.71 -4.91
N ALA A 66 -5.39 3.73 -4.93
CA ALA A 66 -5.03 2.36 -5.28
C ALA A 66 -4.50 2.24 -6.71
N GLU A 67 -5.11 2.91 -7.67
CA GLU A 67 -4.64 2.85 -9.05
C GLU A 67 -3.28 3.51 -9.22
N ASP A 68 -3.04 4.61 -8.49
CA ASP A 68 -1.74 5.27 -8.52
C ASP A 68 -0.65 4.35 -7.98
N LEU A 69 -0.93 3.63 -6.89
CA LEU A 69 0.02 2.68 -6.32
C LEU A 69 0.30 1.51 -7.25
N LEU A 70 -0.72 1.03 -7.96
CA LEU A 70 -0.54 -0.04 -8.95
C LEU A 70 0.35 0.42 -10.10
N VAL A 71 0.14 1.63 -10.60
CA VAL A 71 0.94 2.18 -11.69
C VAL A 71 2.40 2.39 -11.26
N ARG A 72 2.61 2.84 -10.03
CA ARG A 72 3.96 3.04 -9.49
C ARG A 72 4.66 1.75 -9.08
N GLY A 73 3.92 0.65 -8.98
CA GLY A 73 4.49 -0.62 -8.50
C GLY A 73 4.80 -0.61 -7.01
N LEU A 74 4.14 0.25 -6.24
CA LEU A 74 4.36 0.37 -4.80
C LEU A 74 3.43 -0.57 -4.03
N TYR A 75 3.66 -1.88 -4.21
CA TYR A 75 2.92 -2.94 -3.54
C TYR A 75 3.78 -4.19 -3.50
N PHE A 76 3.40 -5.13 -2.63
CA PHE A 76 4.05 -6.44 -2.61
C PHE A 76 3.05 -7.51 -3.04
N ASP A 77 3.58 -8.58 -3.62
CA ASP A 77 2.78 -9.75 -4.02
C ASP A 77 2.54 -10.61 -2.78
N ALA A 78 1.28 -10.67 -2.33
CA ALA A 78 0.93 -11.38 -1.11
C ALA A 78 1.21 -12.89 -1.22
N ASP A 79 0.92 -13.50 -2.37
CA ASP A 79 1.17 -14.93 -2.58
C ASP A 79 2.66 -15.24 -2.56
N ARG A 80 3.45 -14.41 -3.21
CA ARG A 80 4.90 -14.59 -3.24
C ARG A 80 5.52 -14.40 -1.86
N ALA A 81 5.07 -13.39 -1.11
CA ALA A 81 5.54 -13.15 0.25
C ALA A 81 5.24 -14.35 1.14
N GLU A 82 4.06 -14.95 1.01
CA GLU A 82 3.67 -16.13 1.76
C GLU A 82 4.53 -17.33 1.39
N ASP A 83 4.81 -17.53 0.10
CA ASP A 83 5.66 -18.62 -0.37
C ASP A 83 7.10 -18.47 0.14
N ILE A 84 7.63 -17.27 0.15
CA ILE A 84 8.96 -16.98 0.70
C ILE A 84 8.99 -17.30 2.19
N ALA A 85 7.96 -16.91 2.93
CA ALA A 85 7.86 -17.19 4.36
C ALA A 85 7.80 -18.68 4.65
N ARG A 86 7.24 -19.47 3.71
CA ARG A 86 7.21 -20.95 3.84
C ARG A 86 8.47 -21.62 3.33
N GLY A 87 9.44 -20.87 2.82
CA GLY A 87 10.69 -21.42 2.32
C GLY A 87 10.62 -22.06 0.95
N ARG A 88 9.60 -21.74 0.17
CA ARG A 88 9.43 -22.30 -1.19
C ARG A 88 10.36 -21.68 -2.22
N PHE A 89 10.78 -20.45 -1.96
CA PHE A 89 11.76 -19.79 -2.80
C PHE A 89 13.09 -19.75 -2.04
N ALA A 90 13.99 -20.57 -2.46
CA ALA A 90 15.32 -20.60 -1.88
C ALA A 90 16.23 -19.62 -2.60
#